data_8d74d41dfd96c8ba44c6da88b14e6e75
#
_entry.id   8d74d41dfd96c8ba44c6da88b14e6e75
#
_cell.length_a   1.000
_cell.length_b   1.000
_cell.length_c   1.000
_cell.angle_alpha   90.00
_cell.angle_beta   90.00
_cell.angle_gamma   90.00
#
_symmetry.space_group_name_H-M   'P 1'
#
loop_
_entity.id
_entity.type
_entity.pdbx_description
1 polymer ?
#
loop_
_entity_poly.entity_id
_entity_poly.type
_entity_poly.pdbx_seq_one_letter_code
_entity_poly.pdbx_strand_id
1 'polypeptide(L)'
;MNAHLRVSVIVTLLSITSISAIAASPRVAASAEKSKVESWRKSMVRAATFPKKGCYKTSYPSTEWREVPCTAAPNRFYPPRALFTVGSAVDFSAVVPGHIASATGSFDSVNVTSETNLGNPDTYSLQLNSQYFTSPACAGAASPANCKGWQQFIYSTSLAEAFIEYWLIDGTPCPAGWNTVGVSCVKNSVAIPVAAEPIANLSQLKLTGSAIAGGADTLIITTSGGDLSAMYQDDVLSLAQGWKLAEFGIFGDGGSSDATFNAGATMAVRTTVDDGTMNAPTCALEGYTSETNNLNLTPPCCPYGGAFPAVVFWLSNNPGATSSCVGGTSIGDTHLTNFNGLFYDFQASGDFLLAETTPDFIVQTRQTSGAPTWPNASINTAVAMTLGDTQAAVCLAPTRLIVDGQQRDLPNDQSITLPDGVHIAHSGNQYLFTRRSGESVRAEINSPGYINVSVDLGAPPQAKVFGLLGNANGPMGEDDLATRNRKVLSQPVSFEELYHPYANSWRITPGESLLSKLCGERDVDRGTPTRSFYATDLGRLDYDRGRATCTEAGVRDETLLDPCILDVTVLGTRDAARVFARTRPPRAELRVESKR
;
A
#
# COMPACT_ATOMS: atom_id res chain seq x y z
N MET A 1 -33.31 -60.08 68.83
CA MET A 1 -33.99 -59.45 67.72
C MET A 1 -33.04 -58.36 67.21
N ASN A 2 -32.26 -58.69 66.14
CA ASN A 2 -31.20 -57.86 65.64
C ASN A 2 -31.69 -57.07 64.39
N ALA A 3 -31.65 -55.75 64.45
CA ALA A 3 -31.92 -54.88 63.36
C ALA A 3 -30.57 -54.46 62.73
N HIS A 4 -30.35 -54.89 61.48
CA HIS A 4 -29.18 -54.46 60.68
C HIS A 4 -29.44 -53.11 59.98
N LEU A 5 -28.65 -52.12 60.34
CA LEU A 5 -28.61 -50.80 59.71
C LEU A 5 -27.66 -50.92 58.53
N ARG A 6 -28.17 -50.72 57.28
CA ARG A 6 -27.34 -50.60 56.08
C ARG A 6 -27.02 -49.11 55.83
N VAL A 7 -25.74 -48.76 55.89
CA VAL A 7 -25.21 -47.46 55.50
C VAL A 7 -24.86 -47.52 54.05
N SER A 8 -25.55 -46.76 53.22
CA SER A 8 -25.18 -46.55 51.82
C SER A 8 -24.21 -45.34 51.68
N VAL A 9 -22.98 -45.63 51.27
CA VAL A 9 -21.99 -44.61 50.96
C VAL A 9 -22.21 -44.18 49.53
N ILE A 10 -22.63 -42.92 49.32
CA ILE A 10 -22.66 -42.29 48.00
C ILE A 10 -21.27 -41.70 47.71
N VAL A 11 -20.56 -42.30 46.78
CA VAL A 11 -19.29 -41.75 46.24
C VAL A 11 -19.62 -40.79 45.12
N THR A 12 -19.49 -39.48 45.38
CA THR A 12 -19.59 -38.45 44.38
C THR A 12 -18.24 -38.34 43.67
N LEU A 13 -18.15 -38.81 42.41
CA LEU A 13 -17.00 -38.55 41.55
C LEU A 13 -17.03 -37.07 41.08
N LEU A 14 -16.14 -36.27 41.63
CA LEU A 14 -15.78 -34.97 41.03
C LEU A 14 -14.87 -35.23 39.84
N SER A 15 -15.42 -35.07 38.64
CA SER A 15 -14.61 -34.99 37.40
C SER A 15 -13.91 -33.63 37.32
N ILE A 16 -12.63 -33.59 37.64
CA ILE A 16 -11.76 -32.44 37.40
C ILE A 16 -11.44 -32.42 35.92
N THR A 17 -12.13 -31.60 35.17
CA THR A 17 -11.72 -31.25 33.79
C THR A 17 -10.52 -30.31 33.87
N SER A 18 -9.33 -30.86 33.68
CA SER A 18 -8.11 -30.09 33.46
C SER A 18 -8.21 -29.35 32.12
N ILE A 19 -8.45 -28.06 32.17
CA ILE A 19 -8.29 -27.17 31.00
C ILE A 19 -6.78 -27.07 30.76
N SER A 20 -6.27 -27.84 29.79
CA SER A 20 -4.93 -27.66 29.31
C SER A 20 -4.87 -26.33 28.53
N ALA A 21 -4.29 -25.32 29.15
CA ALA A 21 -3.91 -24.10 28.44
C ALA A 21 -2.91 -24.48 27.34
N ILE A 22 -3.33 -24.43 26.07
CA ILE A 22 -2.45 -24.61 24.95
C ILE A 22 -1.52 -23.40 24.93
N ALA A 23 -0.29 -23.56 25.39
CA ALA A 23 0.74 -22.54 25.27
C ALA A 23 0.98 -22.27 23.79
N ALA A 24 0.78 -21.01 23.35
CA ALA A 24 1.08 -20.58 22.01
C ALA A 24 2.54 -20.94 21.67
N SER A 25 2.79 -21.39 20.44
CA SER A 25 4.15 -21.72 20.03
C SER A 25 5.05 -20.48 20.14
N PRO A 26 6.35 -20.62 20.44
CA PRO A 26 7.26 -19.48 20.59
C PRO A 26 7.27 -18.53 19.39
N ARG A 27 7.00 -19.02 18.19
CA ARG A 27 6.88 -18.20 16.96
C ARG A 27 5.62 -17.33 16.95
N VAL A 28 4.50 -17.85 17.41
CA VAL A 28 3.23 -17.10 17.49
C VAL A 28 3.33 -16.02 18.56
N ALA A 29 3.94 -16.33 19.71
CA ALA A 29 4.16 -15.36 20.78
C ALA A 29 5.09 -14.21 20.33
N ALA A 30 6.17 -14.53 19.63
CA ALA A 30 7.10 -13.52 19.07
C ALA A 30 6.43 -12.63 18.00
N SER A 31 5.59 -13.19 17.13
CA SER A 31 4.82 -12.45 16.14
C SER A 31 3.81 -11.49 16.79
N ALA A 32 3.10 -11.95 17.82
CA ALA A 32 2.15 -11.12 18.55
C ALA A 32 2.82 -9.96 19.30
N GLU A 33 4.02 -10.19 19.86
CA GLU A 33 4.78 -9.12 20.52
C GLU A 33 5.31 -8.08 19.53
N LYS A 34 5.81 -8.51 18.38
CA LYS A 34 6.22 -7.61 17.28
C LYS A 34 5.06 -6.72 16.81
N SER A 35 3.86 -7.27 16.70
CA SER A 35 2.64 -6.52 16.35
C SER A 35 2.27 -5.47 17.40
N LYS A 36 2.41 -5.79 18.69
CA LYS A 36 2.15 -4.84 19.80
C LYS A 36 3.14 -3.68 19.79
N VAL A 37 4.43 -3.97 19.60
CA VAL A 37 5.47 -2.93 19.49
C VAL A 37 5.19 -2.00 18.32
N GLU A 38 4.81 -2.53 17.16
CA GLU A 38 4.51 -1.71 16.00
C GLU A 38 3.24 -0.86 16.19
N SER A 39 2.20 -1.41 16.82
CA SER A 39 0.99 -0.65 17.17
C SER A 39 1.29 0.47 18.17
N TRP A 40 2.15 0.20 19.16
CA TRP A 40 2.62 1.20 20.09
C TRP A 40 3.40 2.32 19.39
N ARG A 41 4.35 1.98 18.52
CA ARG A 41 5.13 2.97 17.74
C ARG A 41 4.21 3.92 16.97
N LYS A 42 3.24 3.38 16.25
CA LYS A 42 2.26 4.17 15.50
C LYS A 42 1.45 5.09 16.40
N SER A 43 1.02 4.60 17.56
CA SER A 43 0.28 5.42 18.52
C SER A 43 1.12 6.56 19.08
N MET A 44 2.39 6.30 19.40
CA MET A 44 3.32 7.30 19.94
C MET A 44 3.67 8.39 18.91
N VAL A 45 3.88 8.02 17.65
CA VAL A 45 4.12 8.99 16.58
C VAL A 45 2.88 9.88 16.37
N ARG A 46 1.69 9.28 16.34
CA ARG A 46 0.42 10.00 16.11
C ARG A 46 0.03 10.91 17.27
N ALA A 47 0.33 10.50 18.51
CA ALA A 47 0.05 11.26 19.73
C ALA A 47 1.21 12.17 20.15
N ALA A 48 2.25 12.33 19.31
CA ALA A 48 3.42 13.12 19.64
C ALA A 48 3.05 14.60 19.81
N THR A 49 2.98 15.02 21.06
CA THR A 49 2.82 16.42 21.46
C THR A 49 3.90 16.76 22.47
N PHE A 50 4.58 17.87 22.24
CA PHE A 50 5.71 18.27 23.07
C PHE A 50 5.44 19.64 23.72
N PRO A 51 5.75 19.81 25.01
CA PRO A 51 5.42 21.05 25.74
C PRO A 51 6.30 22.23 25.33
N LYS A 52 7.47 21.97 24.78
CA LYS A 52 8.44 22.98 24.33
C LYS A 52 9.37 22.39 23.28
N LYS A 53 10.07 23.23 22.54
CA LYS A 53 11.14 22.80 21.65
C LYS A 53 12.23 22.04 22.42
N GLY A 54 12.79 21.02 21.81
CA GLY A 54 13.78 20.15 22.44
C GLY A 54 13.84 18.77 21.78
N CYS A 55 14.55 17.88 22.44
CA CYS A 55 14.79 16.51 22.03
C CYS A 55 14.14 15.55 23.03
N TYR A 56 13.52 14.50 22.52
CA TYR A 56 12.71 13.58 23.32
C TYR A 56 12.96 12.15 22.89
N LYS A 57 12.92 11.22 23.85
CA LYS A 57 12.99 9.77 23.59
C LYS A 57 11.90 9.03 24.32
N THR A 58 11.48 7.94 23.73
CA THR A 58 10.60 6.96 24.36
C THR A 58 10.93 5.56 23.89
N SER A 59 10.67 4.57 24.74
CA SER A 59 10.91 3.15 24.46
C SER A 59 9.69 2.34 24.84
N TYR A 60 9.40 1.28 24.09
CA TYR A 60 8.33 0.36 24.41
C TYR A 60 8.51 -0.27 25.81
N PRO A 61 7.46 -0.39 26.63
CA PRO A 61 6.06 -0.02 26.39
C PRO A 61 5.64 1.35 26.94
N SER A 62 6.57 2.29 27.20
CA SER A 62 6.25 3.60 27.75
C SER A 62 5.29 4.38 26.84
N THR A 63 4.33 5.08 27.42
CA THR A 63 3.42 6.00 26.71
C THR A 63 3.82 7.46 26.86
N GLU A 64 4.99 7.73 27.48
CA GLU A 64 5.47 9.06 27.76
C GLU A 64 6.76 9.38 26.99
N TRP A 65 6.86 10.58 26.45
CA TRP A 65 8.07 11.13 25.89
C TRP A 65 8.91 11.76 27.00
N ARG A 66 10.16 11.33 27.11
CA ARG A 66 11.12 11.87 28.05
C ARG A 66 12.05 12.85 27.35
N GLU A 67 12.14 14.07 27.86
CA GLU A 67 13.14 15.05 27.38
C GLU A 67 14.56 14.54 27.60
N VAL A 68 15.41 14.75 26.59
CA VAL A 68 16.83 14.41 26.58
C VAL A 68 17.63 15.59 26.03
N PRO A 69 18.92 15.73 26.40
CA PRO A 69 19.75 16.79 25.83
C PRO A 69 19.84 16.66 24.30
N CYS A 70 19.65 17.77 23.59
CA CYS A 70 20.03 17.87 22.19
C CYS A 70 21.55 18.06 22.08
N THR A 71 22.13 17.67 20.95
CA THR A 71 23.47 18.02 20.51
C THR A 71 23.47 19.34 19.75
N ALA A 72 24.65 19.94 19.56
CA ALA A 72 24.80 21.14 18.75
C ALA A 72 24.38 20.87 17.29
N ALA A 73 23.98 21.92 16.58
CA ALA A 73 23.68 21.83 15.15
C ALA A 73 24.88 21.24 14.38
N PRO A 74 24.70 20.17 13.59
CA PRO A 74 25.79 19.60 12.81
C PRO A 74 26.35 20.62 11.80
N ASN A 75 27.64 20.55 11.56
CA ASN A 75 28.30 21.34 10.51
C ASN A 75 28.51 20.48 9.24
N ARG A 76 27.46 19.82 8.79
CA ARG A 76 27.39 19.04 7.56
C ARG A 76 26.12 19.41 6.84
N PHE A 77 26.21 19.59 5.52
CA PHE A 77 25.10 20.01 4.70
C PHE A 77 24.80 18.98 3.62
N TYR A 78 23.51 18.90 3.25
CA TYR A 78 22.96 18.05 2.23
C TYR A 78 22.41 18.95 1.12
N PRO A 79 23.28 19.39 0.19
CA PRO A 79 22.95 20.45 -0.74
C PRO A 79 21.90 20.01 -1.77
N PRO A 80 21.15 20.99 -2.32
CA PRO A 80 20.19 20.71 -3.38
C PRO A 80 20.88 20.39 -4.69
N ARG A 81 20.20 19.62 -5.55
CA ARG A 81 20.62 19.29 -6.90
C ARG A 81 19.93 20.16 -7.95
N ALA A 82 20.70 20.62 -8.93
CA ALA A 82 20.19 21.51 -9.99
C ALA A 82 19.21 20.83 -10.96
N LEU A 83 19.21 19.50 -11.07
CA LEU A 83 18.44 18.74 -12.07
C LEU A 83 17.33 17.85 -11.48
N PHE A 84 16.97 18.02 -10.20
CA PHE A 84 15.90 17.25 -9.54
C PHE A 84 16.04 15.72 -9.72
N THR A 85 17.27 15.20 -9.61
CA THR A 85 17.55 13.78 -9.74
C THR A 85 18.15 13.24 -8.46
N VAL A 86 17.74 12.03 -8.07
CA VAL A 86 18.24 11.29 -6.92
C VAL A 86 18.55 9.86 -7.32
N GLY A 87 19.27 9.14 -6.47
CA GLY A 87 19.77 7.82 -6.82
C GLY A 87 20.67 7.91 -8.05
N SER A 88 20.69 6.87 -8.85
CA SER A 88 21.48 6.86 -10.11
C SER A 88 20.84 7.67 -11.25
N ALA A 89 19.57 8.03 -11.11
CA ALA A 89 18.82 8.78 -12.12
C ALA A 89 17.75 9.67 -11.51
N VAL A 90 16.61 9.11 -11.11
CA VAL A 90 15.42 9.81 -10.63
C VAL A 90 14.78 8.96 -9.54
N ASP A 91 14.15 9.59 -8.55
CA ASP A 91 13.33 8.92 -7.55
C ASP A 91 11.84 9.23 -7.75
N PHE A 92 10.95 8.47 -7.09
CA PHE A 92 9.56 8.81 -7.04
C PHE A 92 9.23 9.50 -5.72
N SER A 93 8.56 10.64 -5.83
CA SER A 93 8.04 11.41 -4.71
C SER A 93 6.52 11.32 -4.65
N ALA A 94 5.97 11.43 -3.45
CA ALA A 94 4.53 11.49 -3.21
C ALA A 94 4.05 12.94 -3.32
N VAL A 95 3.13 13.22 -4.26
CA VAL A 95 2.54 14.55 -4.47
C VAL A 95 1.06 14.55 -4.12
N VAL A 96 0.63 15.55 -3.36
CA VAL A 96 -0.77 15.76 -3.01
C VAL A 96 -1.28 17.11 -3.53
N PRO A 97 -2.58 17.24 -3.84
CA PRO A 97 -3.14 18.53 -4.27
C PRO A 97 -3.24 19.55 -3.12
N GLY A 98 -3.42 19.07 -1.88
CA GLY A 98 -3.48 19.86 -0.65
C GLY A 98 -2.10 20.21 -0.08
N HIS A 99 -2.01 20.33 1.24
CA HIS A 99 -0.76 20.47 1.97
C HIS A 99 -0.52 19.25 2.85
N ILE A 100 0.70 18.75 2.87
CA ILE A 100 1.13 17.65 3.72
C ILE A 100 1.27 18.18 5.14
N ALA A 101 0.56 17.58 6.09
CA ALA A 101 0.73 17.83 7.51
C ALA A 101 1.83 16.94 8.10
N SER A 102 1.97 15.71 7.58
CA SER A 102 3.08 14.82 7.93
C SER A 102 3.37 13.84 6.80
N ALA A 103 4.63 13.41 6.74
CA ALA A 103 5.04 12.30 5.86
C ALA A 103 5.95 11.34 6.63
N THR A 104 5.89 10.06 6.27
CA THR A 104 6.73 9.00 6.84
C THR A 104 7.36 8.17 5.73
N GLY A 105 8.68 8.16 5.71
CA GLY A 105 9.46 7.25 4.89
C GLY A 105 9.75 5.94 5.61
N SER A 106 9.67 4.82 4.89
CA SER A 106 9.94 3.47 5.38
C SER A 106 10.29 2.52 4.23
N PHE A 107 10.67 1.30 4.56
CA PHE A 107 11.04 0.28 3.58
C PHE A 107 10.15 -0.95 3.76
N ASP A 108 9.35 -1.29 2.73
CA ASP A 108 8.44 -2.44 2.75
C ASP A 108 9.19 -3.77 2.57
N SER A 109 10.27 -3.75 1.78
CA SER A 109 11.20 -4.86 1.65
C SER A 109 12.61 -4.37 1.44
N VAL A 110 13.58 -5.10 1.96
CA VAL A 110 15.02 -4.82 1.82
C VAL A 110 15.75 -6.12 1.59
N ASN A 111 16.45 -6.22 0.46
CA ASN A 111 17.42 -7.27 0.16
C ASN A 111 18.77 -6.59 -0.10
N VAL A 112 19.39 -6.15 0.98
CA VAL A 112 20.69 -5.48 1.00
C VAL A 112 21.56 -6.17 2.04
N THR A 113 22.80 -6.48 1.69
CA THR A 113 23.76 -7.15 2.58
C THR A 113 24.91 -6.26 3.01
N SER A 114 25.19 -5.21 2.26
CA SER A 114 26.21 -4.22 2.60
C SER A 114 25.92 -2.88 1.92
N GLU A 115 26.36 -1.83 2.57
CA GLU A 115 26.40 -0.45 2.07
C GLU A 115 27.74 0.17 2.46
N THR A 116 28.26 1.05 1.61
CA THR A 116 29.44 1.89 1.90
C THR A 116 29.25 3.27 1.30
N ASN A 117 29.78 4.27 2.00
CA ASN A 117 29.94 5.63 1.47
C ASN A 117 31.40 6.03 1.57
N LEU A 118 32.00 6.42 0.44
CA LEU A 118 33.43 6.74 0.38
C LEU A 118 34.33 5.66 1.01
N GLY A 119 33.92 4.39 0.90
CA GLY A 119 34.63 3.22 1.44
C GLY A 119 34.36 2.92 2.92
N ASN A 120 33.57 3.74 3.62
CA ASN A 120 33.18 3.49 5.01
C ASN A 120 31.88 2.68 5.05
N PRO A 121 31.81 1.53 5.74
CA PRO A 121 30.62 0.72 5.83
C PRO A 121 29.55 1.39 6.71
N ASP A 122 28.29 1.04 6.46
CA ASP A 122 27.13 1.51 7.20
C ASP A 122 27.07 3.05 7.34
N THR A 123 27.50 3.76 6.30
CA THR A 123 27.61 5.21 6.27
C THR A 123 26.62 5.81 5.28
N TYR A 124 25.40 6.03 5.70
CA TYR A 124 24.30 6.53 4.87
C TYR A 124 23.44 7.56 5.59
N SER A 125 22.67 8.30 4.84
CA SER A 125 21.59 9.12 5.38
C SER A 125 20.22 8.59 4.95
N LEU A 126 19.22 8.74 5.84
CA LEU A 126 17.82 8.74 5.46
C LEU A 126 17.37 10.19 5.35
N GLN A 127 16.74 10.54 4.25
CA GLN A 127 16.25 11.89 4.01
C GLN A 127 14.77 11.86 3.64
N LEU A 128 14.02 12.78 4.24
CA LEU A 128 12.64 13.08 3.87
C LEU A 128 12.57 14.57 3.53
N ASN A 129 12.40 14.87 2.25
CA ASN A 129 12.58 16.21 1.69
C ASN A 129 11.25 16.79 1.21
N SER A 130 11.08 18.11 1.36
CA SER A 130 10.03 18.86 0.67
C SER A 130 10.44 19.17 -0.78
N GLN A 131 9.51 19.66 -1.58
CA GLN A 131 9.85 20.41 -2.79
C GLN A 131 10.31 21.83 -2.44
N TYR A 132 10.76 22.59 -3.42
CA TYR A 132 10.93 24.03 -3.28
C TYR A 132 9.58 24.72 -3.15
N PHE A 133 9.44 25.62 -2.17
CA PHE A 133 8.18 26.34 -1.92
C PHE A 133 8.42 27.82 -1.58
N THR A 134 7.37 28.62 -1.71
CA THR A 134 7.43 30.02 -1.32
C THR A 134 7.47 30.11 0.21
N SER A 135 8.50 30.74 0.76
CA SER A 135 8.71 30.89 2.20
C SER A 135 8.80 32.36 2.60
N PRO A 136 8.15 32.76 3.72
CA PRO A 136 8.31 34.10 4.30
C PRO A 136 9.76 34.42 4.68
N ALA A 137 10.57 33.41 4.98
CA ALA A 137 12.00 33.57 5.32
C ALA A 137 12.82 34.16 4.16
N CYS A 138 12.30 34.14 2.93
CA CYS A 138 12.91 34.76 1.75
C CYS A 138 12.84 36.29 1.71
N ALA A 139 12.13 36.94 2.63
CA ALA A 139 11.88 38.39 2.60
C ALA A 139 13.17 39.25 2.56
N GLY A 140 14.29 38.75 3.10
CA GLY A 140 15.58 39.43 3.13
C GLY A 140 16.52 39.14 1.95
N ALA A 141 16.13 38.24 1.04
CA ALA A 141 16.92 37.90 -0.13
C ALA A 141 17.01 39.08 -1.13
N ALA A 142 18.08 39.11 -1.94
CA ALA A 142 18.24 40.13 -3.00
C ALA A 142 17.11 40.07 -4.04
N SER A 143 16.54 38.89 -4.27
CA SER A 143 15.37 38.67 -5.12
C SER A 143 14.37 37.78 -4.39
N PRO A 144 13.51 38.33 -3.51
CA PRO A 144 12.57 37.54 -2.71
C PRO A 144 11.60 36.66 -3.55
N ALA A 145 11.24 37.09 -4.75
CA ALA A 145 10.36 36.35 -5.65
C ALA A 145 11.01 35.06 -6.20
N ASN A 146 12.33 35.08 -6.38
CA ASN A 146 13.09 33.92 -6.89
C ASN A 146 13.51 32.99 -5.76
N CYS A 147 13.70 33.52 -4.55
CA CYS A 147 14.07 32.72 -3.39
C CYS A 147 12.99 31.71 -3.05
N LYS A 148 13.41 30.47 -2.70
CA LYS A 148 12.53 29.37 -2.28
C LYS A 148 13.03 28.73 -0.99
N GLY A 149 12.10 28.37 -0.13
CA GLY A 149 12.38 27.49 1.00
C GLY A 149 12.49 26.03 0.52
N TRP A 150 13.37 25.27 1.17
CA TRP A 150 13.49 23.83 1.02
C TRP A 150 13.88 23.24 2.37
N GLN A 151 13.16 22.19 2.80
CA GLN A 151 13.36 21.60 4.12
C GLN A 151 13.56 20.10 4.01
N GLN A 152 14.54 19.63 4.79
CA GLN A 152 14.90 18.23 4.86
C GLN A 152 14.83 17.77 6.32
N PHE A 153 14.27 16.57 6.53
CA PHE A 153 14.37 15.81 7.77
C PHE A 153 15.41 14.72 7.52
N ILE A 154 16.48 14.71 8.33
CA ILE A 154 17.67 13.91 8.06
C ILE A 154 18.00 13.03 9.26
N TYR A 155 18.34 11.76 9.01
CA TYR A 155 19.06 10.89 9.91
C TYR A 155 20.39 10.51 9.26
N SER A 156 21.49 10.78 9.93
CA SER A 156 22.85 10.49 9.49
C SER A 156 23.47 9.41 10.37
N THR A 157 23.91 8.31 9.78
CA THR A 157 24.54 7.22 10.52
C THR A 157 25.96 7.60 10.99
N SER A 158 26.74 8.32 10.18
CA SER A 158 28.11 8.69 10.57
C SER A 158 28.17 9.76 11.65
N LEU A 159 27.15 10.64 11.71
CA LEU A 159 27.02 11.60 12.81
C LEU A 159 26.37 10.95 14.05
N ALA A 160 25.67 9.83 13.88
CA ALA A 160 24.80 9.21 14.86
C ALA A 160 23.76 10.23 15.42
N GLU A 161 23.14 10.99 14.52
CA GLU A 161 22.24 12.10 14.83
C GLU A 161 21.08 12.19 13.84
N ALA A 162 19.96 12.80 14.30
CA ALA A 162 18.89 13.23 13.41
C ALA A 162 18.58 14.72 13.64
N PHE A 163 18.31 15.47 12.57
CA PHE A 163 18.11 16.91 12.59
C PHE A 163 17.28 17.39 11.40
N ILE A 164 16.85 18.65 11.43
CA ILE A 164 16.17 19.32 10.32
C ILE A 164 17.16 20.29 9.67
N GLU A 165 17.27 20.23 8.35
CA GLU A 165 18.05 21.16 7.55
C GLU A 165 17.13 22.10 6.76
N TYR A 166 17.44 23.39 6.82
CA TYR A 166 16.67 24.48 6.23
C TYR A 166 17.49 25.16 5.14
N TRP A 167 16.95 25.31 3.95
CA TRP A 167 17.56 26.02 2.85
C TRP A 167 16.71 27.20 2.38
N LEU A 168 17.39 28.30 2.03
CA LEU A 168 16.86 29.37 1.20
C LEU A 168 17.61 29.33 -0.13
N ILE A 169 16.99 28.70 -1.11
CA ILE A 169 17.55 28.59 -2.47
C ILE A 169 17.49 29.96 -3.12
N ASP A 170 18.60 30.42 -3.72
CA ASP A 170 18.77 31.80 -4.22
C ASP A 170 18.49 32.87 -3.15
N GLY A 171 18.80 32.54 -1.89
CA GLY A 171 18.40 33.32 -0.70
C GLY A 171 19.40 34.39 -0.26
N THR A 172 20.53 34.58 -0.96
CA THR A 172 21.52 35.57 -0.56
C THR A 172 21.02 37.03 -0.68
N PRO A 173 21.42 37.95 0.23
CA PRO A 173 22.29 37.74 1.37
C PRO A 173 21.61 36.90 2.48
N CYS A 174 22.40 36.03 3.11
CA CYS A 174 21.86 35.12 4.12
C CYS A 174 21.46 35.82 5.40
N PRO A 175 20.37 35.41 6.05
CA PRO A 175 20.02 35.91 7.40
C PRO A 175 21.09 35.59 8.42
N ALA A 176 21.13 36.36 9.53
CA ALA A 176 22.08 36.12 10.61
C ALA A 176 21.95 34.68 11.17
N GLY A 177 23.08 34.01 11.35
CA GLY A 177 23.15 32.63 11.84
C GLY A 177 22.93 31.57 10.78
N TRP A 178 22.85 31.93 9.48
CA TRP A 178 22.85 31.03 8.36
C TRP A 178 24.20 30.98 7.66
N ASN A 179 24.55 29.83 7.11
CA ASN A 179 25.75 29.66 6.28
C ASN A 179 25.42 29.95 4.82
N THR A 180 26.39 30.51 4.10
CA THR A 180 26.28 30.78 2.66
C THR A 180 26.88 29.60 1.88
N VAL A 181 26.12 29.03 0.96
CA VAL A 181 26.57 28.00 0.01
C VAL A 181 26.19 28.43 -1.41
N GLY A 182 27.18 28.91 -2.15
CA GLY A 182 26.95 29.55 -3.46
C GLY A 182 26.04 30.76 -3.34
N VAL A 183 24.88 30.72 -4.00
CA VAL A 183 23.85 31.76 -3.94
C VAL A 183 22.72 31.44 -2.95
N SER A 184 22.85 30.35 -2.24
CA SER A 184 21.84 29.83 -1.30
C SER A 184 22.31 29.95 0.15
N CYS A 185 21.37 29.87 1.08
CA CYS A 185 21.64 29.90 2.50
C CYS A 185 21.19 28.60 3.16
N VAL A 186 21.96 28.07 4.11
CA VAL A 186 21.64 26.84 4.82
C VAL A 186 21.79 27.00 6.33
N LYS A 187 20.94 26.33 7.08
CA LYS A 187 20.98 26.27 8.53
C LYS A 187 20.48 24.92 9.03
N ASN A 188 21.23 24.28 9.91
CA ASN A 188 20.77 23.10 10.64
C ASN A 188 20.13 23.49 11.98
N SER A 189 19.11 22.71 12.38
CA SER A 189 18.62 22.73 13.76
C SER A 189 19.67 22.13 14.71
N VAL A 190 19.46 22.23 16.02
CA VAL A 190 20.11 21.30 16.96
C VAL A 190 19.78 19.88 16.55
N ALA A 191 20.52 18.88 17.01
CA ALA A 191 20.28 17.49 16.65
C ALA A 191 19.90 16.63 17.86
N ILE A 192 19.23 15.52 17.61
CA ILE A 192 19.01 14.48 18.61
C ILE A 192 20.00 13.34 18.39
N PRO A 193 20.75 12.90 19.43
CA PRO A 193 21.61 11.74 19.33
C PRO A 193 20.79 10.46 19.05
N VAL A 194 21.11 9.75 17.97
CA VAL A 194 20.49 8.48 17.56
C VAL A 194 21.62 7.52 17.24
N ALA A 195 21.58 6.31 17.81
CA ALA A 195 22.61 5.32 17.52
C ALA A 195 22.71 5.07 16.00
N ALA A 196 23.94 4.91 15.51
CA ALA A 196 24.17 4.49 14.13
C ALA A 196 23.58 3.09 13.92
N GLU A 197 22.78 2.94 12.87
CA GLU A 197 22.10 1.68 12.53
C GLU A 197 22.84 1.01 11.37
N PRO A 198 23.27 -0.24 11.50
CA PRO A 198 23.84 -0.96 10.37
C PRO A 198 22.80 -1.18 9.29
N ILE A 199 23.25 -1.27 8.04
CA ILE A 199 22.36 -1.41 6.87
C ILE A 199 21.44 -2.64 6.97
N ALA A 200 21.84 -3.68 7.68
CA ALA A 200 21.05 -4.88 7.93
C ALA A 200 19.73 -4.59 8.68
N ASN A 201 19.65 -3.46 9.38
CA ASN A 201 18.48 -3.02 10.12
C ASN A 201 17.55 -2.10 9.31
N LEU A 202 17.90 -1.76 8.07
CA LEU A 202 17.20 -0.76 7.24
C LEU A 202 15.68 -0.96 7.18
N SER A 203 15.21 -2.20 7.07
CA SER A 203 13.77 -2.52 7.02
C SER A 203 12.98 -2.15 8.28
N GLN A 204 13.67 -1.85 9.38
CA GLN A 204 13.06 -1.49 10.67
C GLN A 204 13.05 0.03 10.89
N LEU A 205 13.80 0.78 10.09
CA LEU A 205 13.94 2.22 10.24
C LEU A 205 12.76 2.95 9.59
N LYS A 206 12.32 4.03 10.24
CA LYS A 206 11.31 4.95 9.69
C LYS A 206 11.68 6.37 10.06
N LEU A 207 11.53 7.27 9.12
CA LEU A 207 11.74 8.70 9.33
C LEU A 207 10.45 9.44 9.09
N THR A 208 9.96 10.16 10.08
CA THR A 208 8.73 10.96 10.01
C THR A 208 9.06 12.43 10.16
N GLY A 209 8.56 13.24 9.25
CA GLY A 209 8.53 14.69 9.36
C GLY A 209 7.08 15.17 9.49
N SER A 210 6.84 16.18 10.30
CA SER A 210 5.55 16.87 10.37
C SER A 210 5.72 18.37 10.53
N ALA A 211 4.76 19.12 9.99
CA ALA A 211 4.72 20.56 10.04
C ALA A 211 3.31 21.04 10.39
N ILE A 212 3.19 21.94 11.37
CA ILE A 212 1.91 22.48 11.84
C ILE A 212 1.86 23.97 11.51
N ALA A 213 0.80 24.41 10.85
CA ALA A 213 0.65 25.81 10.50
C ALA A 213 0.63 26.71 11.76
N GLY A 214 1.61 27.63 11.85
CA GLY A 214 1.83 28.47 13.02
C GLY A 214 2.33 27.74 14.26
N GLY A 215 2.76 26.48 14.11
CA GLY A 215 3.32 25.64 15.15
C GLY A 215 4.80 25.33 14.89
N ALA A 216 5.26 24.21 15.40
CA ALA A 216 6.64 23.74 15.23
C ALA A 216 6.72 22.57 14.25
N ASP A 217 7.91 22.38 13.70
CA ASP A 217 8.25 21.21 12.89
C ASP A 217 8.75 20.08 13.80
N THR A 218 8.38 18.86 13.47
CA THR A 218 8.78 17.68 14.25
C THR A 218 9.45 16.65 13.34
N LEU A 219 10.59 16.14 13.80
CA LEU A 219 11.24 14.96 13.23
C LEU A 219 11.11 13.81 14.23
N ILE A 220 10.73 12.60 13.76
CA ILE A 220 10.75 11.39 14.57
C ILE A 220 11.47 10.29 13.79
N ILE A 221 12.49 9.68 14.41
CA ILE A 221 13.17 8.51 13.89
C ILE A 221 12.81 7.28 14.73
N THR A 222 12.44 6.19 14.05
CA THR A 222 12.25 4.86 14.64
C THR A 222 13.47 4.02 14.34
N THR A 223 14.11 3.46 15.37
CA THR A 223 15.30 2.61 15.26
C THR A 223 14.98 1.13 15.38
N SER A 224 15.92 0.26 15.05
CA SER A 224 15.77 -1.20 15.12
C SER A 224 15.56 -1.71 16.55
N GLY A 225 16.14 -1.03 17.54
CA GLY A 225 15.97 -1.33 18.98
C GLY A 225 14.56 -1.05 19.50
N GLY A 226 13.68 -0.46 18.68
CA GLY A 226 12.31 -0.17 19.06
C GLY A 226 12.09 1.19 19.67
N ASP A 227 13.17 1.94 19.89
CA ASP A 227 13.13 3.27 20.46
C ASP A 227 12.68 4.30 19.43
N LEU A 228 11.95 5.30 19.91
CA LEU A 228 11.64 6.51 19.15
C LEU A 228 12.46 7.66 19.69
N SER A 229 13.09 8.40 18.78
CA SER A 229 13.76 9.66 19.07
C SER A 229 13.06 10.76 18.30
N ALA A 230 12.70 11.85 18.97
CA ALA A 230 11.96 12.96 18.39
C ALA A 230 12.67 14.28 18.64
N MET A 231 12.55 15.16 17.67
CA MET A 231 12.99 16.55 17.77
C MET A 231 11.82 17.47 17.41
N TYR A 232 11.53 18.43 18.28
CA TYR A 232 10.48 19.42 18.13
C TYR A 232 11.13 20.80 18.08
N GLN A 233 11.02 21.49 16.95
CA GLN A 233 11.75 22.73 16.64
C GLN A 233 10.81 23.81 16.12
N ASP A 234 11.27 25.07 16.17
CA ASP A 234 10.53 26.19 15.60
C ASP A 234 10.32 26.00 14.10
N ASP A 235 9.17 26.45 13.60
CA ASP A 235 8.91 26.59 12.17
C ASP A 235 9.77 27.72 11.59
N VAL A 236 10.80 27.35 10.84
CA VAL A 236 11.78 28.29 10.28
C VAL A 236 11.37 28.78 8.90
N LEU A 237 10.78 27.91 8.11
CA LEU A 237 10.47 28.17 6.70
C LEU A 237 8.97 28.30 6.40
N SER A 238 8.11 28.08 7.40
CA SER A 238 6.64 27.95 7.24
C SER A 238 6.26 26.81 6.30
N LEU A 239 6.89 25.63 6.52
CA LEU A 239 6.74 24.45 5.68
C LEU A 239 5.27 24.04 5.51
N ALA A 240 4.47 24.06 6.57
CA ALA A 240 3.05 23.69 6.54
C ALA A 240 2.22 24.50 5.55
N GLN A 241 2.67 25.69 5.12
CA GLN A 241 1.98 26.54 4.16
C GLN A 241 2.30 26.20 2.71
N GLY A 242 3.30 25.35 2.46
CA GLY A 242 3.79 25.08 1.11
C GLY A 242 4.12 23.63 0.81
N TRP A 243 4.12 22.73 1.78
CA TRP A 243 4.51 21.35 1.59
C TRP A 243 3.47 20.56 0.80
N LYS A 244 3.79 20.13 -0.42
CA LYS A 244 2.91 19.37 -1.32
C LYS A 244 3.55 18.12 -1.89
N LEU A 245 4.86 17.98 -1.76
CA LEU A 245 5.62 16.85 -2.24
C LEU A 245 6.53 16.34 -1.13
N ALA A 246 6.55 15.03 -0.93
CA ALA A 246 7.46 14.34 -0.04
C ALA A 246 8.31 13.36 -0.84
N GLU A 247 9.62 13.62 -0.89
CA GLU A 247 10.66 12.70 -1.37
C GLU A 247 11.24 11.97 -0.17
N PHE A 248 11.35 10.64 -0.23
CA PHE A 248 12.04 9.86 0.79
C PHE A 248 12.94 8.81 0.17
N GLY A 249 14.15 8.69 0.72
CA GLY A 249 15.12 7.68 0.27
C GLY A 249 16.27 7.47 1.23
N ILE A 250 17.18 6.61 0.80
CA ILE A 250 18.46 6.32 1.42
C ILE A 250 19.58 6.75 0.47
N PHE A 251 20.47 7.57 0.95
CA PHE A 251 21.48 8.24 0.14
C PHE A 251 22.84 8.28 0.85
N GLY A 252 23.85 8.78 0.14
CA GLY A 252 25.12 9.14 0.75
C GLY A 252 24.96 10.08 1.95
N ASP A 253 25.97 10.18 2.78
CA ASP A 253 25.88 10.87 4.07
C ASP A 253 26.47 12.29 4.02
N GLY A 254 25.82 13.15 3.24
CA GLY A 254 26.13 14.57 3.08
C GLY A 254 27.20 14.88 2.03
N GLY A 255 27.27 16.15 1.65
CA GLY A 255 28.29 16.67 0.72
C GLY A 255 28.21 16.12 -0.68
N SER A 256 27.02 15.82 -1.19
CA SER A 256 26.79 15.22 -2.51
C SER A 256 27.46 13.84 -2.68
N SER A 257 27.54 13.04 -1.63
CA SER A 257 28.14 11.71 -1.66
C SER A 257 27.14 10.62 -2.07
N ASP A 258 27.66 9.42 -2.37
CA ASP A 258 26.89 8.30 -2.89
C ASP A 258 26.90 7.12 -1.91
N ALA A 259 25.71 6.59 -1.57
CA ALA A 259 25.60 5.28 -0.91
C ALA A 259 25.79 4.17 -1.95
N THR A 260 26.76 3.28 -1.72
CA THR A 260 27.08 2.17 -2.62
C THR A 260 26.64 0.84 -2.00
N PHE A 261 25.59 0.25 -2.57
CA PHE A 261 25.05 -1.04 -2.16
C PHE A 261 25.70 -2.19 -2.91
N ASN A 262 25.67 -3.39 -2.30
CA ASN A 262 26.14 -4.64 -2.90
C ASN A 262 25.44 -4.94 -4.23
N ALA A 263 26.10 -5.71 -5.11
CA ALA A 263 25.50 -6.20 -6.34
C ALA A 263 24.25 -7.04 -6.04
N GLY A 264 23.19 -6.88 -6.84
CA GLY A 264 21.89 -7.54 -6.65
C GLY A 264 21.03 -6.97 -5.53
N ALA A 265 21.41 -5.83 -4.94
CA ALA A 265 20.61 -5.14 -3.95
C ALA A 265 19.25 -4.72 -4.53
N THR A 266 18.20 -4.90 -3.73
CA THR A 266 16.83 -4.45 -4.06
C THR A 266 16.15 -3.94 -2.81
N MET A 267 15.31 -2.92 -2.95
CA MET A 267 14.46 -2.44 -1.87
C MET A 267 13.16 -1.83 -2.39
N ALA A 268 12.11 -1.95 -1.60
CA ALA A 268 10.85 -1.24 -1.82
C ALA A 268 10.76 -0.06 -0.84
N VAL A 269 10.73 1.14 -1.37
CA VAL A 269 10.65 2.39 -0.63
C VAL A 269 9.19 2.82 -0.55
N ARG A 270 8.72 3.18 0.64
CA ARG A 270 7.38 3.70 0.88
C ARG A 270 7.44 5.12 1.43
N THR A 271 6.71 6.03 0.81
CA THR A 271 6.49 7.40 1.31
C THR A 271 5.01 7.57 1.60
N THR A 272 4.64 7.48 2.87
CA THR A 272 3.26 7.72 3.35
C THR A 272 3.09 9.21 3.62
N VAL A 273 1.95 9.77 3.23
CA VAL A 273 1.61 11.18 3.44
C VAL A 273 0.27 11.33 4.15
N ASP A 274 0.14 12.39 4.94
CA ASP A 274 -1.12 12.82 5.56
C ASP A 274 -1.39 14.26 5.10
N ASP A 275 -2.36 14.42 4.23
CA ASP A 275 -2.87 15.71 3.75
C ASP A 275 -4.31 15.97 4.22
N GLY A 276 -4.77 15.19 5.21
CA GLY A 276 -6.14 15.21 5.71
C GLY A 276 -7.15 14.50 4.80
N THR A 277 -6.71 13.90 3.69
CA THR A 277 -7.55 13.12 2.78
C THR A 277 -7.17 11.64 2.76
N MET A 278 -7.97 10.83 2.10
CA MET A 278 -7.68 9.42 1.85
C MET A 278 -7.35 9.15 0.38
N ASN A 279 -7.17 10.19 -0.40
CA ASN A 279 -6.84 10.04 -1.81
C ASN A 279 -5.42 9.50 -1.98
N ALA A 280 -5.23 8.67 -2.98
CA ALA A 280 -3.89 8.23 -3.36
C ALA A 280 -3.08 9.45 -3.81
N PRO A 281 -1.85 9.65 -3.30
CA PRO A 281 -0.96 10.67 -3.83
C PRO A 281 -0.55 10.33 -5.27
N THR A 282 -0.14 11.33 -6.04
CA THR A 282 0.43 11.11 -7.36
C THR A 282 1.92 10.79 -7.23
N CYS A 283 2.40 9.82 -8.02
CA CYS A 283 3.83 9.59 -8.18
C CYS A 283 4.43 10.65 -9.10
N ALA A 284 5.38 11.43 -8.61
CA ALA A 284 6.19 12.32 -9.42
C ALA A 284 7.61 11.78 -9.55
N LEU A 285 8.20 11.88 -10.75
CA LEU A 285 9.61 11.60 -11.00
C LEU A 285 10.42 12.85 -10.66
N GLU A 286 10.56 13.13 -9.37
CA GLU A 286 11.23 14.33 -8.87
C GLU A 286 12.04 14.01 -7.63
N GLY A 287 13.23 14.57 -7.53
CA GLY A 287 14.10 14.53 -6.37
C GLY A 287 14.86 15.85 -6.21
N TYR A 288 15.29 16.16 -5.00
CA TYR A 288 15.80 17.48 -4.68
C TYR A 288 17.19 17.47 -4.03
N THR A 289 17.58 16.38 -3.37
CA THR A 289 18.91 16.27 -2.77
C THR A 289 19.99 15.93 -3.80
N SER A 290 21.22 16.36 -3.55
CA SER A 290 22.39 16.02 -4.39
C SER A 290 23.05 14.71 -3.99
N GLU A 291 22.76 14.18 -2.81
CA GLU A 291 23.19 12.85 -2.41
C GLU A 291 22.50 11.79 -3.28
N THR A 292 23.22 10.71 -3.58
CA THR A 292 22.73 9.67 -4.49
C THR A 292 22.97 8.27 -3.91
N ASN A 293 22.60 7.26 -4.70
CA ASN A 293 22.99 5.87 -4.47
C ASN A 293 23.19 5.15 -5.82
N ASN A 294 23.75 3.95 -5.79
CA ASN A 294 24.03 3.14 -6.99
C ASN A 294 22.86 2.25 -7.43
N LEU A 295 21.64 2.49 -6.93
CA LEU A 295 20.46 1.75 -7.34
C LEU A 295 19.73 2.47 -8.47
N ASN A 296 19.08 1.71 -9.33
CA ASN A 296 18.24 2.22 -10.39
C ASN A 296 16.78 2.14 -9.99
N LEU A 297 16.03 3.17 -10.35
CA LEU A 297 14.59 3.17 -10.22
C LEU A 297 13.97 2.10 -11.11
N THR A 298 13.12 1.27 -10.55
CA THR A 298 12.41 0.23 -11.26
C THR A 298 10.93 0.62 -11.38
N PRO A 299 10.50 1.16 -12.54
CA PRO A 299 9.10 1.51 -12.75
C PRO A 299 8.21 0.27 -12.77
N PRO A 300 6.92 0.42 -12.46
CA PRO A 300 6.22 1.65 -12.11
C PRO A 300 6.24 1.98 -10.62
N CYS A 301 5.87 3.23 -10.30
CA CYS A 301 5.49 3.63 -8.97
C CYS A 301 4.03 3.25 -8.68
N CYS A 302 3.73 2.91 -7.44
CA CYS A 302 2.41 2.44 -6.99
C CYS A 302 1.80 3.44 -6.00
N PRO A 303 0.81 4.24 -6.41
CA PRO A 303 0.05 5.08 -5.50
C PRO A 303 -1.03 4.28 -4.79
N TYR A 304 -1.14 4.46 -3.48
CA TYR A 304 -2.15 3.85 -2.62
C TYR A 304 -2.95 4.93 -1.91
N GLY A 305 -4.27 4.80 -1.94
CA GLY A 305 -5.21 5.61 -1.14
C GLY A 305 -5.61 4.88 0.13
N GLY A 306 -6.55 5.48 0.88
CA GLY A 306 -7.12 4.91 2.10
C GLY A 306 -6.58 5.56 3.37
N ALA A 307 -6.62 4.85 4.49
CA ALA A 307 -6.24 5.39 5.80
C ALA A 307 -4.77 5.82 5.92
N PHE A 308 -3.92 5.37 4.99
CA PHE A 308 -2.49 5.65 4.95
C PHE A 308 -2.03 5.88 3.50
N PRO A 309 -2.43 7.02 2.88
CA PRO A 309 -2.07 7.31 1.51
C PRO A 309 -0.56 7.30 1.32
N ALA A 310 -0.08 6.62 0.29
CA ALA A 310 1.35 6.44 0.08
C ALA A 310 1.70 6.25 -1.39
N VAL A 311 2.95 6.50 -1.74
CA VAL A 311 3.56 5.92 -2.94
C VAL A 311 4.56 4.83 -2.52
N VAL A 312 4.65 3.77 -3.31
CA VAL A 312 5.66 2.72 -3.16
C VAL A 312 6.37 2.53 -4.47
N PHE A 313 7.69 2.45 -4.44
CA PHE A 313 8.50 2.20 -5.62
C PHE A 313 9.70 1.31 -5.28
N TRP A 314 10.32 0.74 -6.29
CA TRP A 314 11.44 -0.17 -6.12
C TRP A 314 12.73 0.42 -6.66
N LEU A 315 13.79 0.22 -5.91
CA LEU A 315 15.16 0.52 -6.30
C LEU A 315 15.93 -0.79 -6.42
N SER A 316 16.75 -0.94 -7.46
CA SER A 316 17.57 -2.13 -7.66
C SER A 316 18.80 -1.83 -8.52
N ASN A 317 19.91 -2.46 -8.23
CA ASN A 317 21.05 -2.56 -9.13
C ASN A 317 21.14 -3.94 -9.85
N ASN A 318 20.04 -4.72 -9.80
CA ASN A 318 19.90 -5.96 -10.56
C ASN A 318 19.28 -5.65 -11.94
N PRO A 319 20.03 -5.85 -13.06
CA PRO A 319 19.46 -5.69 -14.40
C PRO A 319 18.28 -6.65 -14.60
N GLY A 320 17.13 -6.13 -14.96
CA GLY A 320 15.89 -6.89 -15.17
C GLY A 320 15.02 -7.06 -13.92
N ALA A 321 15.36 -6.43 -12.79
CA ALA A 321 14.43 -6.31 -11.68
C ALA A 321 13.15 -5.59 -12.14
N THR A 322 12.00 -6.14 -11.79
CA THR A 322 10.69 -5.55 -12.08
C THR A 322 10.04 -5.12 -10.78
N SER A 323 9.48 -3.90 -10.76
CA SER A 323 8.59 -3.51 -9.68
C SER A 323 7.26 -4.22 -9.85
N SER A 324 6.64 -4.67 -8.78
CA SER A 324 5.25 -5.10 -8.80
C SER A 324 4.43 -4.17 -7.92
N CYS A 325 3.54 -3.38 -8.54
CA CYS A 325 2.37 -2.93 -7.83
C CYS A 325 1.50 -4.17 -7.66
N VAL A 326 1.41 -4.69 -6.45
CA VAL A 326 0.78 -5.97 -6.21
C VAL A 326 -0.72 -5.74 -6.02
N GLY A 327 -1.40 -5.44 -7.13
CA GLY A 327 -2.84 -5.33 -7.18
C GLY A 327 -3.40 -6.29 -8.22
N GLY A 328 -4.56 -6.90 -7.90
CA GLY A 328 -5.33 -7.72 -8.82
C GLY A 328 -6.74 -7.16 -9.00
N THR A 329 -7.37 -7.42 -10.13
CA THR A 329 -8.71 -6.89 -10.45
C THR A 329 -9.64 -7.96 -10.99
N SER A 330 -10.95 -7.76 -10.74
CA SER A 330 -12.04 -8.48 -11.38
C SER A 330 -13.05 -7.45 -11.86
N ILE A 331 -13.15 -7.24 -13.16
CA ILE A 331 -13.91 -6.15 -13.77
C ILE A 331 -14.85 -6.64 -14.87
N GLY A 332 -15.90 -5.88 -15.12
CA GLY A 332 -16.80 -6.04 -16.25
C GLY A 332 -17.54 -7.38 -16.28
N ASP A 333 -17.54 -8.03 -17.43
CA ASP A 333 -18.11 -9.37 -17.66
C ASP A 333 -17.19 -10.51 -17.18
N THR A 334 -16.46 -10.21 -16.15
CA THR A 334 -15.48 -10.90 -15.35
C THR A 334 -14.15 -11.14 -16.06
N HIS A 335 -13.51 -10.03 -16.39
CA HIS A 335 -12.09 -10.01 -16.75
C HIS A 335 -11.23 -9.94 -15.50
N LEU A 336 -10.29 -10.85 -15.36
CA LEU A 336 -9.35 -10.88 -14.23
C LEU A 336 -7.98 -10.41 -14.66
N THR A 337 -7.37 -9.51 -13.88
CA THR A 337 -5.92 -9.29 -13.91
C THR A 337 -5.35 -9.80 -12.61
N ASN A 338 -4.48 -10.81 -12.67
CA ASN A 338 -3.88 -11.36 -11.47
C ASN A 338 -2.76 -10.44 -10.91
N PHE A 339 -2.28 -10.73 -9.71
CA PHE A 339 -1.25 -9.94 -9.03
C PHE A 339 0.09 -9.85 -9.81
N ASN A 340 0.40 -10.81 -10.67
CA ASN A 340 1.61 -10.81 -11.49
C ASN A 340 1.40 -10.13 -12.86
N GLY A 341 0.15 -9.67 -13.15
CA GLY A 341 -0.18 -8.91 -14.36
C GLY A 341 -0.67 -9.77 -15.53
N LEU A 342 -1.03 -11.04 -15.31
CA LEU A 342 -1.70 -11.87 -16.30
C LEU A 342 -3.18 -11.51 -16.36
N PHE A 343 -3.66 -11.15 -17.54
CA PHE A 343 -5.06 -10.88 -17.86
C PHE A 343 -5.72 -12.10 -18.47
N TYR A 344 -6.93 -12.45 -18.02
CA TYR A 344 -7.70 -13.54 -18.58
C TYR A 344 -9.20 -13.41 -18.28
N ASP A 345 -10.03 -13.96 -19.16
CA ASP A 345 -11.48 -14.01 -18.99
C ASP A 345 -11.87 -15.15 -18.08
N PHE A 346 -12.74 -14.85 -17.11
CA PHE A 346 -13.23 -15.86 -16.16
C PHE A 346 -14.75 -15.72 -15.97
N GLN A 347 -15.50 -16.28 -16.88
CA GLN A 347 -16.96 -16.12 -17.00
C GLN A 347 -17.76 -17.24 -16.32
N ALA A 348 -17.17 -17.95 -15.36
CA ALA A 348 -17.89 -18.92 -14.53
C ALA A 348 -18.80 -18.22 -13.51
N SER A 349 -19.98 -18.80 -13.22
CA SER A 349 -20.88 -18.32 -12.18
C SER A 349 -20.74 -19.11 -10.89
N GLY A 350 -20.92 -18.44 -9.74
CA GLY A 350 -20.79 -19.02 -8.40
C GLY A 350 -20.11 -18.09 -7.42
N ASP A 351 -19.84 -18.60 -6.22
CA ASP A 351 -19.03 -17.94 -5.20
C ASP A 351 -17.59 -18.43 -5.29
N PHE A 352 -16.63 -17.50 -5.40
CA PHE A 352 -15.22 -17.80 -5.62
C PHE A 352 -14.31 -17.10 -4.62
N LEU A 353 -13.18 -17.76 -4.29
CA LEU A 353 -12.06 -17.15 -3.61
C LEU A 353 -11.28 -16.28 -4.59
N LEU A 354 -11.34 -14.97 -4.42
CA LEU A 354 -10.64 -14.04 -5.30
C LEU A 354 -9.18 -13.87 -4.87
N ALA A 355 -8.97 -13.66 -3.56
CA ALA A 355 -7.64 -13.57 -2.96
C ALA A 355 -7.67 -13.99 -1.49
N GLU A 356 -6.61 -14.63 -1.01
CA GLU A 356 -6.39 -14.98 0.38
C GLU A 356 -4.90 -14.88 0.72
N THR A 357 -4.59 -14.17 1.83
CA THR A 357 -3.30 -14.28 2.52
C THR A 357 -3.56 -14.75 3.95
N THR A 358 -2.94 -15.82 4.36
CA THR A 358 -3.18 -16.39 5.70
C THR A 358 -2.55 -15.54 6.81
N PRO A 359 -3.22 -15.38 7.98
CA PRO A 359 -4.51 -16.00 8.31
C PRO A 359 -5.73 -15.04 8.20
N ASP A 360 -5.55 -13.77 7.86
CA ASP A 360 -6.48 -12.71 8.23
C ASP A 360 -6.85 -11.72 7.10
N PHE A 361 -6.56 -12.09 5.85
CA PHE A 361 -7.00 -11.35 4.68
C PHE A 361 -7.62 -12.31 3.67
N ILE A 362 -8.93 -12.21 3.43
CA ILE A 362 -9.70 -13.06 2.51
C ILE A 362 -10.63 -12.16 1.71
N VAL A 363 -10.69 -12.37 0.41
CA VAL A 363 -11.64 -11.69 -0.50
C VAL A 363 -12.37 -12.74 -1.33
N GLN A 364 -13.69 -12.73 -1.26
CA GLN A 364 -14.59 -13.61 -1.99
C GLN A 364 -15.50 -12.79 -2.89
N THR A 365 -15.81 -13.30 -4.09
CA THR A 365 -16.71 -12.67 -5.03
C THR A 365 -17.82 -13.61 -5.44
N ARG A 366 -19.06 -13.07 -5.60
CA ARG A 366 -20.20 -13.77 -6.18
C ARG A 366 -20.35 -13.36 -7.61
N GLN A 367 -20.12 -14.30 -8.51
CA GLN A 367 -20.28 -14.11 -9.95
C GLN A 367 -21.60 -14.74 -10.39
N THR A 368 -22.41 -13.96 -11.10
CA THR A 368 -23.72 -14.38 -11.58
C THR A 368 -23.70 -14.39 -13.11
N SER A 369 -24.10 -15.51 -13.72
CA SER A 369 -24.21 -15.60 -15.19
C SER A 369 -25.42 -14.83 -15.71
N GLY A 370 -25.44 -14.58 -17.02
CA GLY A 370 -26.48 -13.82 -17.64
C GLY A 370 -26.32 -12.33 -17.46
N ALA A 371 -25.12 -11.81 -17.72
CA ALA A 371 -24.95 -10.37 -17.93
C ALA A 371 -26.06 -9.89 -18.88
N PRO A 372 -26.59 -8.67 -18.73
CA PRO A 372 -27.92 -8.25 -19.18
C PRO A 372 -28.32 -8.72 -20.59
N THR A 373 -27.37 -9.00 -21.46
CA THR A 373 -27.63 -9.33 -22.87
C THR A 373 -27.06 -10.68 -23.33
N TRP A 374 -26.24 -11.37 -22.49
CA TRP A 374 -25.51 -12.55 -22.92
C TRP A 374 -25.45 -13.69 -21.90
N PRO A 375 -25.80 -14.94 -22.27
CA PRO A 375 -25.83 -16.06 -21.33
C PRO A 375 -24.44 -16.63 -20.97
N ASN A 376 -23.39 -16.28 -21.72
CA ASN A 376 -22.03 -16.80 -21.50
C ASN A 376 -21.11 -15.80 -20.81
N ALA A 377 -21.63 -14.68 -20.32
CA ALA A 377 -20.90 -13.71 -19.54
C ALA A 377 -21.33 -13.76 -18.07
N SER A 378 -20.45 -13.46 -17.16
CA SER A 378 -20.75 -13.35 -15.72
C SER A 378 -20.30 -12.00 -15.19
N ILE A 379 -20.96 -11.53 -14.12
CA ILE A 379 -20.65 -10.26 -13.45
C ILE A 379 -20.55 -10.48 -11.96
N ASN A 380 -19.71 -9.70 -11.27
CA ASN A 380 -19.71 -9.70 -9.81
C ASN A 380 -20.96 -8.99 -9.27
N THR A 381 -21.74 -9.66 -8.45
CA THR A 381 -22.95 -9.11 -7.79
C THR A 381 -22.78 -8.95 -6.28
N ALA A 382 -21.73 -9.49 -5.71
CA ALA A 382 -21.33 -9.26 -4.33
C ALA A 382 -19.81 -9.46 -4.17
N VAL A 383 -19.23 -8.74 -3.23
CA VAL A 383 -17.88 -8.98 -2.72
C VAL A 383 -17.95 -9.03 -1.20
N ALA A 384 -17.29 -10.02 -0.60
CA ALA A 384 -17.18 -10.16 0.85
C ALA A 384 -15.71 -10.37 1.24
N MET A 385 -15.32 -9.89 2.41
CA MET A 385 -13.94 -9.91 2.83
C MET A 385 -13.78 -10.11 4.34
N THR A 386 -12.67 -10.70 4.72
CA THR A 386 -12.11 -10.65 6.07
C THR A 386 -10.86 -9.77 6.05
N LEU A 387 -10.81 -8.80 6.93
CA LEU A 387 -9.73 -7.82 7.06
C LEU A 387 -9.29 -7.76 8.53
N GLY A 388 -8.43 -8.69 8.96
CA GLY A 388 -8.14 -8.89 10.39
C GLY A 388 -9.34 -9.48 11.12
N ASP A 389 -9.83 -8.80 12.15
CA ASP A 389 -11.02 -9.22 12.90
C ASP A 389 -12.34 -8.77 12.26
N THR A 390 -12.28 -7.81 11.31
CA THR A 390 -13.46 -7.27 10.62
C THR A 390 -13.91 -8.16 9.47
N GLN A 391 -15.20 -8.42 9.37
CA GLN A 391 -15.86 -9.02 8.21
C GLN A 391 -16.76 -7.99 7.54
N ALA A 392 -16.55 -7.74 6.24
CA ALA A 392 -17.33 -6.77 5.49
C ALA A 392 -17.80 -7.31 4.15
N ALA A 393 -18.87 -6.74 3.62
CA ALA A 393 -19.36 -7.06 2.28
C ALA A 393 -20.09 -5.88 1.63
N VAL A 394 -20.02 -5.84 0.29
CA VAL A 394 -20.91 -5.05 -0.56
C VAL A 394 -21.75 -6.02 -1.37
N CYS A 395 -23.06 -5.95 -1.18
CA CYS A 395 -24.03 -6.83 -1.82
C CYS A 395 -24.97 -6.02 -2.71
N LEU A 396 -25.26 -6.51 -3.90
CA LEU A 396 -26.26 -5.89 -4.79
C LEU A 396 -27.65 -6.55 -4.66
N ALA A 397 -28.66 -5.82 -5.14
CA ALA A 397 -30.07 -6.20 -5.21
C ALA A 397 -30.71 -6.56 -3.85
N PRO A 398 -30.89 -5.58 -2.94
CA PRO A 398 -30.48 -4.16 -3.07
C PRO A 398 -29.02 -3.93 -2.67
N THR A 399 -28.46 -2.78 -3.05
CA THR A 399 -27.14 -2.36 -2.62
C THR A 399 -27.08 -2.18 -1.10
N ARG A 400 -26.18 -2.90 -0.45
CA ARG A 400 -25.99 -2.85 1.01
C ARG A 400 -24.50 -2.97 1.35
N LEU A 401 -24.06 -2.14 2.27
CA LEU A 401 -22.81 -2.31 2.99
C LEU A 401 -23.09 -3.10 4.27
N ILE A 402 -22.46 -4.23 4.46
CA ILE A 402 -22.52 -5.04 5.69
C ILE A 402 -21.16 -5.01 6.36
N VAL A 403 -21.13 -4.78 7.66
CA VAL A 403 -19.92 -4.82 8.49
C VAL A 403 -20.23 -5.60 9.75
N ASP A 404 -19.47 -6.66 10.01
CA ASP A 404 -19.64 -7.58 11.14
C ASP A 404 -21.08 -8.09 11.30
N GLY A 405 -21.69 -8.45 10.16
CA GLY A 405 -23.06 -8.98 10.08
C GLY A 405 -24.15 -7.92 10.22
N GLN A 406 -23.81 -6.65 10.36
CA GLN A 406 -24.79 -5.56 10.47
C GLN A 406 -24.76 -4.67 9.21
N GLN A 407 -25.96 -4.34 8.72
CA GLN A 407 -26.06 -3.34 7.66
C GLN A 407 -25.65 -1.97 8.20
N ARG A 408 -24.77 -1.29 7.46
CA ARG A 408 -24.30 0.07 7.76
C ARG A 408 -24.78 1.02 6.68
N ASP A 409 -25.25 2.16 7.11
CA ASP A 409 -25.46 3.30 6.23
C ASP A 409 -24.20 4.18 6.32
N LEU A 410 -23.49 4.29 5.20
CA LEU A 410 -22.31 5.14 5.06
C LEU A 410 -22.58 6.11 3.90
N PRO A 411 -22.97 7.35 4.20
CA PRO A 411 -23.26 8.36 3.18
C PRO A 411 -22.06 8.63 2.26
N ASN A 412 -22.36 9.18 1.08
CA ASN A 412 -21.29 9.59 0.16
C ASN A 412 -20.31 10.57 0.81
N ASP A 413 -19.03 10.45 0.46
CA ASP A 413 -17.91 11.26 0.97
C ASP A 413 -17.71 11.19 2.48
N GLN A 414 -18.16 10.08 3.09
CA GLN A 414 -17.92 9.76 4.49
C GLN A 414 -17.08 8.50 4.67
N SER A 415 -16.50 8.38 5.86
CA SER A 415 -15.70 7.22 6.24
C SER A 415 -15.87 6.89 7.72
N ILE A 416 -15.58 5.62 8.04
CA ILE A 416 -15.52 5.12 9.42
C ILE A 416 -14.22 4.36 9.64
N THR A 417 -13.67 4.44 10.84
CA THR A 417 -12.56 3.60 11.28
C THR A 417 -13.05 2.68 12.39
N LEU A 418 -12.87 1.39 12.20
CA LEU A 418 -13.28 0.36 13.15
C LEU A 418 -12.23 0.19 14.27
N PRO A 419 -12.57 -0.45 15.40
CA PRO A 419 -11.67 -0.59 16.54
C PRO A 419 -10.36 -1.31 16.24
N ASP A 420 -10.35 -2.29 15.33
CA ASP A 420 -9.17 -3.00 14.84
C ASP A 420 -8.34 -2.18 13.83
N GLY A 421 -8.84 -0.99 13.50
CA GLY A 421 -8.18 -0.04 12.60
C GLY A 421 -8.45 -0.26 11.12
N VAL A 422 -9.40 -1.11 10.77
CA VAL A 422 -9.92 -1.15 9.40
C VAL A 422 -10.66 0.15 9.12
N HIS A 423 -10.33 0.77 7.99
CA HIS A 423 -10.93 2.00 7.53
C HIS A 423 -11.82 1.73 6.32
N ILE A 424 -13.06 2.21 6.36
CA ILE A 424 -14.04 2.07 5.29
C ILE A 424 -14.46 3.46 4.82
N ALA A 425 -14.29 3.75 3.54
CA ALA A 425 -14.68 5.00 2.91
C ALA A 425 -15.71 4.76 1.80
N HIS A 426 -16.65 5.67 1.66
CA HIS A 426 -17.60 5.71 0.55
C HIS A 426 -17.41 7.02 -0.22
N SER A 427 -17.10 6.93 -1.50
CA SER A 427 -16.98 8.10 -2.38
C SER A 427 -17.56 7.79 -3.77
N GLY A 428 -18.55 8.53 -4.18
CA GLY A 428 -19.26 8.31 -5.43
C GLY A 428 -19.94 6.94 -5.48
N ASN A 429 -19.52 6.11 -6.42
CA ASN A 429 -19.99 4.72 -6.58
C ASN A 429 -19.06 3.68 -5.97
N GLN A 430 -18.10 4.08 -5.13
CA GLN A 430 -17.03 3.21 -4.64
C GLN A 430 -17.05 3.08 -3.11
N TYR A 431 -16.86 1.86 -2.63
CA TYR A 431 -16.45 1.56 -1.26
C TYR A 431 -15.00 1.12 -1.25
N LEU A 432 -14.18 1.73 -0.39
CA LEU A 432 -12.78 1.38 -0.19
C LEU A 432 -12.59 0.90 1.24
N PHE A 433 -12.08 -0.31 1.38
CA PHE A 433 -11.74 -0.95 2.65
C PHE A 433 -10.22 -1.03 2.75
N THR A 434 -9.63 -0.51 3.81
CA THR A 434 -8.17 -0.48 3.98
C THR A 434 -7.77 -0.97 5.37
N ARG A 435 -6.82 -1.89 5.43
CA ARG A 435 -6.17 -2.31 6.68
C ARG A 435 -5.00 -1.38 7.02
N ARG A 436 -4.64 -1.34 8.31
CA ARG A 436 -3.45 -0.59 8.76
C ARG A 436 -2.15 -1.09 8.13
N SER A 437 -2.07 -2.35 7.76
CA SER A 437 -0.91 -2.96 7.10
C SER A 437 -0.79 -2.60 5.61
N GLY A 438 -1.83 -1.95 5.03
CA GLY A 438 -1.82 -1.43 3.66
C GLY A 438 -2.64 -2.23 2.67
N GLU A 439 -3.10 -3.45 3.01
CA GLU A 439 -3.99 -4.21 2.14
C GLU A 439 -5.31 -3.47 1.99
N SER A 440 -5.85 -3.47 0.78
CA SER A 440 -7.12 -2.82 0.50
C SER A 440 -7.99 -3.60 -0.49
N VAL A 441 -9.30 -3.38 -0.37
CA VAL A 441 -10.29 -3.88 -1.32
C VAL A 441 -11.16 -2.70 -1.74
N ARG A 442 -11.29 -2.50 -3.06
CA ARG A 442 -12.19 -1.51 -3.63
C ARG A 442 -13.34 -2.23 -4.33
N ALA A 443 -14.55 -1.83 -4.00
CA ALA A 443 -15.77 -2.26 -4.67
C ALA A 443 -16.38 -1.06 -5.40
N GLU A 444 -16.34 -1.05 -6.72
CA GLU A 444 -16.93 -0.01 -7.56
C GLU A 444 -18.24 -0.53 -8.16
N ILE A 445 -19.35 0.11 -7.79
CA ILE A 445 -20.70 -0.27 -8.22
C ILE A 445 -21.04 0.44 -9.53
N ASN A 446 -21.35 -0.34 -10.56
CA ASN A 446 -21.59 0.18 -11.90
C ASN A 446 -23.01 -0.14 -12.40
N SER A 447 -23.49 0.69 -13.34
CA SER A 447 -24.74 0.41 -14.07
C SER A 447 -24.47 -0.66 -15.14
N PRO A 448 -25.39 -1.62 -15.38
CA PRO A 448 -26.75 -1.71 -14.83
C PRO A 448 -26.88 -2.46 -13.49
N GLY A 449 -25.79 -2.86 -12.83
CA GLY A 449 -25.83 -3.52 -11.53
C GLY A 449 -24.77 -4.59 -11.40
N TYR A 450 -23.48 -4.22 -11.46
CA TYR A 450 -22.33 -5.09 -11.22
C TYR A 450 -21.25 -4.35 -10.40
N ILE A 451 -20.33 -5.12 -9.84
CA ILE A 451 -19.23 -4.59 -9.01
C ILE A 451 -17.90 -4.88 -9.70
N ASN A 452 -17.10 -3.85 -9.94
CA ASN A 452 -15.68 -4.03 -10.20
C ASN A 452 -14.95 -4.15 -8.87
N VAL A 453 -14.12 -5.16 -8.74
CA VAL A 453 -13.34 -5.43 -7.54
C VAL A 453 -11.87 -5.21 -7.84
N SER A 454 -11.20 -4.40 -7.02
CA SER A 454 -9.74 -4.29 -7.02
C SER A 454 -9.23 -4.72 -5.66
N VAL A 455 -8.22 -5.57 -5.64
CA VAL A 455 -7.57 -6.07 -4.44
C VAL A 455 -6.11 -5.63 -4.47
N ASP A 456 -5.66 -5.00 -3.40
CA ASP A 456 -4.29 -4.57 -3.24
C ASP A 456 -3.71 -5.22 -1.97
N LEU A 457 -2.53 -5.77 -2.08
CA LEU A 457 -1.85 -6.46 -0.98
C LEU A 457 -0.92 -5.53 -0.17
N GLY A 458 -0.92 -4.23 -0.50
CA GLY A 458 -0.04 -3.26 0.13
C GLY A 458 1.41 -3.46 -0.30
N ALA A 459 2.22 -4.02 0.58
CA ALA A 459 3.58 -4.46 0.25
C ALA A 459 3.57 -5.84 -0.42
N PRO A 460 4.65 -6.23 -1.12
CA PRO A 460 4.84 -7.61 -1.56
C PRO A 460 4.62 -8.56 -0.37
N PRO A 461 3.69 -9.52 -0.48
CA PRO A 461 3.29 -10.30 0.68
C PRO A 461 4.44 -11.20 1.14
N GLN A 462 4.73 -11.15 2.44
CA GLN A 462 5.62 -12.13 3.08
C GLN A 462 4.91 -13.49 3.28
N ALA A 463 3.59 -13.51 3.19
CA ALA A 463 2.75 -14.69 3.27
C ALA A 463 2.41 -15.22 1.86
N LYS A 464 2.06 -16.49 1.79
CA LYS A 464 1.59 -17.07 0.52
C LYS A 464 0.23 -16.49 0.17
N VAL A 465 0.06 -16.15 -1.10
CA VAL A 465 -1.20 -15.67 -1.67
C VAL A 465 -1.87 -16.81 -2.44
N PHE A 466 -3.18 -16.88 -2.36
CA PHE A 466 -4.03 -17.87 -3.02
C PHE A 466 -5.27 -17.20 -3.59
N GLY A 467 -5.87 -17.80 -4.61
CA GLY A 467 -7.12 -17.35 -5.19
C GLY A 467 -7.05 -17.18 -6.70
N LEU A 468 -8.16 -16.74 -7.29
CA LEU A 468 -8.24 -16.45 -8.72
C LEU A 468 -7.26 -15.35 -9.16
N LEU A 469 -6.86 -14.43 -8.26
CA LEU A 469 -5.86 -13.40 -8.55
C LEU A 469 -4.41 -13.89 -8.45
N GLY A 470 -4.18 -15.21 -8.35
CA GLY A 470 -2.85 -15.81 -8.44
C GLY A 470 -2.06 -15.78 -7.13
N ASN A 471 -0.74 -15.96 -7.23
CA ASN A 471 0.16 -16.23 -6.11
C ASN A 471 1.00 -15.01 -5.66
N ALA A 472 0.95 -13.91 -6.39
CA ALA A 472 1.67 -12.65 -6.09
C ALA A 472 3.18 -12.84 -5.82
N ASN A 473 3.84 -13.79 -6.50
CA ASN A 473 5.26 -14.06 -6.30
C ASN A 473 6.20 -13.12 -7.09
N GLY A 474 5.62 -12.20 -7.89
CA GLY A 474 6.31 -11.14 -8.63
C GLY A 474 6.63 -11.48 -10.08
N PRO A 475 7.40 -12.52 -10.39
CA PRO A 475 7.60 -12.94 -11.77
C PRO A 475 6.32 -13.59 -12.32
N MET A 476 5.93 -13.22 -13.53
CA MET A 476 4.90 -13.94 -14.25
C MET A 476 5.47 -15.30 -14.69
N GLY A 477 4.74 -16.37 -14.40
CA GLY A 477 5.18 -17.72 -14.67
C GLY A 477 4.05 -18.72 -14.89
N GLU A 478 4.40 -19.97 -15.14
CA GLU A 478 3.42 -21.04 -15.33
C GLU A 478 2.55 -21.29 -14.08
N ASP A 479 3.08 -20.95 -12.90
CA ASP A 479 2.41 -21.14 -11.60
C ASP A 479 1.40 -20.04 -11.24
N ASP A 480 1.21 -19.04 -12.11
CA ASP A 480 0.19 -18.00 -11.95
C ASP A 480 -1.24 -18.55 -11.97
N LEU A 481 -1.45 -19.63 -12.69
CA LEU A 481 -2.71 -20.35 -12.75
C LEU A 481 -2.54 -21.75 -12.16
N ALA A 482 -2.59 -21.83 -10.85
CA ALA A 482 -2.60 -23.07 -10.11
C ALA A 482 -3.93 -23.27 -9.39
N THR A 483 -4.38 -24.52 -9.31
CA THR A 483 -5.56 -24.90 -8.53
C THR A 483 -5.31 -24.72 -7.02
N ARG A 484 -6.36 -24.73 -6.20
CA ARG A 484 -6.26 -24.57 -4.74
C ARG A 484 -5.32 -25.59 -4.06
N ASN A 485 -5.17 -26.78 -4.65
CA ASN A 485 -4.20 -27.81 -4.22
C ASN A 485 -2.83 -27.64 -4.88
N ARG A 486 -2.55 -26.49 -5.51
CA ARG A 486 -1.27 -26.12 -6.13
C ARG A 486 -0.86 -26.91 -7.36
N LYS A 487 -1.81 -27.54 -8.03
CA LYS A 487 -1.55 -28.12 -9.33
C LYS A 487 -1.54 -27.00 -10.36
N VAL A 488 -0.41 -26.74 -10.99
CA VAL A 488 -0.25 -25.81 -12.10
C VAL A 488 -0.97 -26.34 -13.32
N LEU A 489 -1.66 -25.46 -14.07
CA LEU A 489 -2.36 -25.83 -15.30
C LEU A 489 -1.34 -26.12 -16.41
N SER A 490 -1.69 -27.06 -17.28
CA SER A 490 -0.84 -27.43 -18.44
C SER A 490 -0.74 -26.26 -19.42
N GLN A 491 0.41 -26.08 -20.03
CA GLN A 491 0.61 -25.03 -21.04
C GLN A 491 0.58 -25.64 -22.46
N PRO A 492 -0.09 -25.02 -23.42
CA PRO A 492 -1.00 -23.88 -23.27
C PRO A 492 -2.28 -24.27 -22.51
N VAL A 493 -2.76 -23.34 -21.66
CA VAL A 493 -3.99 -23.55 -20.88
C VAL A 493 -5.17 -23.72 -21.81
N SER A 494 -5.92 -24.83 -21.64
CA SER A 494 -7.12 -25.09 -22.42
C SER A 494 -8.37 -24.54 -21.72
N PHE A 495 -9.44 -24.31 -22.51
CA PHE A 495 -10.76 -23.95 -21.99
C PHE A 495 -11.23 -24.93 -20.89
N GLU A 496 -11.07 -26.22 -21.16
CA GLU A 496 -11.47 -27.30 -20.25
C GLU A 496 -10.71 -27.22 -18.90
N GLU A 497 -9.39 -26.95 -18.93
CA GLU A 497 -8.60 -26.82 -17.71
C GLU A 497 -8.94 -25.56 -16.91
N LEU A 498 -9.22 -24.45 -17.58
CA LEU A 498 -9.59 -23.19 -16.93
C LEU A 498 -10.96 -23.30 -16.23
N TYR A 499 -11.99 -23.83 -16.93
CA TYR A 499 -13.36 -23.79 -16.42
C TYR A 499 -13.79 -25.01 -15.61
N HIS A 500 -13.06 -26.11 -15.64
CA HIS A 500 -13.36 -27.29 -14.82
C HIS A 500 -12.39 -27.45 -13.65
N PRO A 501 -11.17 -27.98 -13.77
CA PRO A 501 -10.33 -28.18 -12.58
C PRO A 501 -9.95 -26.86 -11.89
N TYR A 502 -9.60 -25.81 -12.63
CA TYR A 502 -9.19 -24.55 -12.04
C TYR A 502 -10.37 -23.81 -11.40
N ALA A 503 -11.42 -23.49 -12.14
CA ALA A 503 -12.59 -22.81 -11.62
C ALA A 503 -13.21 -23.55 -10.43
N ASN A 504 -13.41 -24.89 -10.57
CA ASN A 504 -13.99 -25.69 -9.49
C ASN A 504 -13.13 -25.71 -8.24
N SER A 505 -11.80 -25.62 -8.35
CA SER A 505 -10.91 -25.61 -7.20
C SER A 505 -11.02 -24.32 -6.37
N TRP A 506 -11.40 -23.22 -7.00
CA TRP A 506 -11.54 -21.91 -6.33
C TRP A 506 -12.98 -21.60 -5.89
N ARG A 507 -13.94 -22.49 -6.16
CA ARG A 507 -15.31 -22.34 -5.65
C ARG A 507 -15.33 -22.45 -4.13
N ILE A 508 -16.07 -21.55 -3.50
CA ILE A 508 -16.26 -21.50 -2.06
C ILE A 508 -17.31 -22.55 -1.65
N THR A 509 -17.00 -23.32 -0.63
CA THR A 509 -17.97 -24.24 -0.02
C THR A 509 -18.94 -23.47 0.88
N PRO A 510 -20.16 -23.99 1.13
CA PRO A 510 -21.14 -23.31 2.01
C PRO A 510 -20.58 -22.96 3.39
N GLY A 511 -19.73 -23.80 3.96
CA GLY A 511 -19.12 -23.57 5.27
C GLY A 511 -18.05 -22.48 5.31
N GLU A 512 -17.45 -22.14 4.15
CA GLU A 512 -16.42 -21.10 3.99
C GLU A 512 -17.01 -19.77 3.51
N SER A 513 -18.31 -19.71 3.13
CA SER A 513 -18.88 -18.57 2.43
C SER A 513 -19.15 -17.38 3.33
N LEU A 514 -18.29 -16.36 3.25
CA LEU A 514 -18.57 -15.02 3.78
C LEU A 514 -19.75 -14.38 3.04
N LEU A 515 -19.89 -14.66 1.76
CA LEU A 515 -20.97 -14.14 0.90
C LEU A 515 -22.35 -14.62 1.39
N SER A 516 -22.51 -15.92 1.69
CA SER A 516 -23.76 -16.43 2.25
C SER A 516 -24.03 -15.88 3.63
N LYS A 517 -22.99 -15.76 4.47
CA LYS A 517 -23.08 -15.22 5.82
C LYS A 517 -23.50 -13.74 5.84
N LEU A 518 -22.93 -12.91 4.97
CA LEU A 518 -23.08 -11.45 5.01
C LEU A 518 -24.14 -10.94 4.00
N CYS A 519 -24.19 -11.50 2.80
CA CYS A 519 -25.12 -11.09 1.75
C CYS A 519 -26.41 -11.93 1.72
N GLY A 520 -26.44 -13.02 2.47
CA GLY A 520 -27.52 -13.99 2.47
C GLY A 520 -27.33 -15.11 1.44
N GLU A 521 -27.99 -16.24 1.72
CA GLU A 521 -28.04 -17.34 0.77
C GLU A 521 -28.82 -16.91 -0.48
N ARG A 522 -28.24 -17.12 -1.63
CA ARG A 522 -28.92 -17.07 -2.93
C ARG A 522 -28.70 -18.40 -3.61
N ASP A 523 -29.68 -18.84 -4.35
CA ASP A 523 -29.49 -19.91 -5.32
C ASP A 523 -28.61 -19.36 -6.44
N VAL A 524 -27.30 -19.44 -6.22
CA VAL A 524 -26.30 -18.97 -7.17
C VAL A 524 -26.09 -20.08 -8.17
N ASP A 525 -26.46 -19.84 -9.42
CA ASP A 525 -26.14 -20.74 -10.50
C ASP A 525 -24.64 -21.06 -10.49
N ARG A 526 -24.28 -22.33 -10.39
CA ARG A 526 -22.87 -22.81 -10.40
C ARG A 526 -22.51 -23.26 -11.80
N GLY A 527 -22.71 -22.37 -12.76
CA GLY A 527 -22.47 -22.64 -14.16
C GLY A 527 -21.01 -22.42 -14.57
N THR A 528 -20.67 -23.03 -15.68
CA THR A 528 -19.49 -22.71 -16.49
C THR A 528 -19.99 -22.31 -17.87
N PRO A 529 -19.31 -21.37 -18.56
CA PRO A 529 -19.66 -21.07 -19.93
C PRO A 529 -19.52 -22.34 -20.81
N THR A 530 -20.31 -22.43 -21.84
CA THR A 530 -20.26 -23.59 -22.77
C THR A 530 -19.13 -23.44 -23.80
N ARG A 531 -18.65 -22.23 -24.00
CA ARG A 531 -17.53 -21.89 -24.88
C ARG A 531 -16.92 -20.58 -24.45
N SER A 532 -15.68 -20.33 -24.87
CA SER A 532 -15.08 -19.03 -24.81
C SER A 532 -15.89 -18.00 -25.61
N PHE A 533 -15.89 -16.75 -25.13
CA PHE A 533 -16.63 -15.67 -25.73
C PHE A 533 -15.80 -14.38 -25.71
N TYR A 534 -15.49 -13.88 -26.89
CA TYR A 534 -14.63 -12.72 -27.11
C TYR A 534 -15.32 -11.67 -28.00
N ALA A 535 -14.78 -10.48 -28.08
CA ALA A 535 -15.30 -9.43 -28.94
C ALA A 535 -15.40 -9.86 -30.41
N THR A 536 -14.53 -10.75 -30.88
CA THR A 536 -14.56 -11.33 -32.24
C THR A 536 -15.75 -12.22 -32.52
N ASP A 537 -16.47 -12.67 -31.48
CA ASP A 537 -17.71 -13.44 -31.61
C ASP A 537 -18.95 -12.55 -31.79
N LEU A 538 -18.81 -11.24 -31.63
CA LEU A 538 -19.88 -10.27 -31.84
C LEU A 538 -20.22 -10.10 -33.33
N GLY A 539 -21.45 -9.73 -33.61
CA GLY A 539 -21.84 -9.27 -34.94
C GLY A 539 -21.02 -8.01 -35.32
N ARG A 540 -20.67 -7.88 -36.61
CA ARG A 540 -19.83 -6.79 -37.11
C ARG A 540 -20.30 -5.39 -36.67
N LEU A 541 -21.59 -5.12 -36.69
CA LEU A 541 -22.13 -3.82 -36.30
C LEU A 541 -21.95 -3.54 -34.82
N ASP A 542 -22.07 -4.54 -33.95
CA ASP A 542 -21.88 -4.40 -32.51
C ASP A 542 -20.40 -4.25 -32.18
N TYR A 543 -19.55 -5.02 -32.85
CA TYR A 543 -18.10 -4.87 -32.75
C TYR A 543 -17.65 -3.47 -33.13
N ASP A 544 -18.07 -2.95 -34.31
CA ASP A 544 -17.67 -1.63 -34.82
C ASP A 544 -18.18 -0.51 -33.88
N ARG A 545 -19.39 -0.64 -33.34
CA ARG A 545 -19.98 0.30 -32.37
C ARG A 545 -19.21 0.27 -31.03
N GLY A 546 -18.95 -0.92 -30.50
CA GLY A 546 -18.17 -1.11 -29.27
C GLY A 546 -16.78 -0.53 -29.42
N ARG A 547 -16.08 -0.81 -30.53
CA ARG A 547 -14.75 -0.28 -30.82
C ARG A 547 -14.73 1.25 -30.87
N ALA A 548 -15.70 1.86 -31.52
CA ALA A 548 -15.80 3.32 -31.57
C ALA A 548 -15.96 3.89 -30.14
N THR A 549 -16.86 3.32 -29.34
CA THR A 549 -17.09 3.73 -27.96
C THR A 549 -15.84 3.61 -27.07
N CYS A 550 -15.13 2.48 -27.15
CA CYS A 550 -13.90 2.26 -26.37
C CYS A 550 -12.76 3.21 -26.80
N THR A 551 -12.59 3.41 -28.11
CA THR A 551 -11.58 4.32 -28.63
C THR A 551 -11.88 5.78 -28.26
N GLU A 552 -13.15 6.20 -28.30
CA GLU A 552 -13.61 7.53 -27.89
C GLU A 552 -13.37 7.75 -26.39
N ALA A 553 -13.58 6.72 -25.57
CA ALA A 553 -13.30 6.77 -24.13
C ALA A 553 -11.80 6.86 -23.78
N GLY A 554 -10.92 6.60 -24.73
CA GLY A 554 -9.47 6.71 -24.57
C GLY A 554 -8.72 5.39 -24.41
N VAL A 555 -9.38 4.23 -24.60
CA VAL A 555 -8.69 2.93 -24.61
C VAL A 555 -7.76 2.86 -25.83
N ARG A 556 -6.47 2.62 -25.61
CA ARG A 556 -5.42 2.61 -26.65
C ARG A 556 -4.67 1.29 -26.72
N ASP A 557 -4.63 0.56 -25.62
CA ASP A 557 -3.94 -0.71 -25.54
C ASP A 557 -4.78 -1.81 -26.21
N GLU A 558 -4.18 -2.57 -27.11
CA GLU A 558 -4.87 -3.61 -27.89
C GLU A 558 -5.37 -4.76 -26.98
N THR A 559 -4.66 -5.07 -25.90
CA THR A 559 -5.07 -6.11 -24.94
C THR A 559 -6.29 -5.71 -24.10
N LEU A 560 -6.54 -4.41 -23.97
CA LEU A 560 -7.71 -3.87 -23.26
C LEU A 560 -8.85 -3.49 -24.22
N LEU A 561 -8.57 -3.37 -25.52
CA LEU A 561 -9.56 -2.92 -26.49
C LEU A 561 -10.62 -3.99 -26.75
N ASP A 562 -10.23 -5.22 -26.98
CA ASP A 562 -11.15 -6.34 -27.21
C ASP A 562 -12.09 -6.60 -26.02
N PRO A 563 -11.61 -6.76 -24.76
CA PRO A 563 -12.49 -6.88 -23.60
C PRO A 563 -13.38 -5.65 -23.39
N CYS A 564 -12.88 -4.43 -23.66
CA CYS A 564 -13.72 -3.24 -23.63
C CYS A 564 -14.87 -3.28 -24.63
N ILE A 565 -14.62 -3.73 -25.87
CA ILE A 565 -15.64 -3.88 -26.91
C ILE A 565 -16.72 -4.88 -26.46
N LEU A 566 -16.28 -6.00 -25.87
CA LEU A 566 -17.17 -7.02 -25.35
C LEU A 566 -18.06 -6.44 -24.25
N ASP A 567 -17.45 -5.82 -23.22
CA ASP A 567 -18.16 -5.26 -22.07
C ASP A 567 -19.18 -4.18 -22.45
N VAL A 568 -18.81 -3.24 -23.31
CA VAL A 568 -19.75 -2.20 -23.77
C VAL A 568 -20.97 -2.80 -24.44
N THR A 569 -20.79 -3.92 -25.15
CA THR A 569 -21.87 -4.61 -25.85
C THR A 569 -22.69 -5.49 -24.91
N VAL A 570 -22.02 -6.30 -24.08
CA VAL A 570 -22.63 -7.27 -23.17
C VAL A 570 -23.37 -6.60 -22.02
N LEU A 571 -22.76 -5.58 -21.42
CA LEU A 571 -23.34 -4.82 -20.30
C LEU A 571 -24.31 -3.73 -20.79
N GLY A 572 -24.29 -3.40 -22.09
CA GLY A 572 -25.16 -2.40 -22.69
C GLY A 572 -24.93 -0.98 -22.21
N THR A 573 -23.72 -0.66 -21.70
CA THR A 573 -23.40 0.64 -21.12
C THR A 573 -22.07 1.20 -21.64
N ARG A 574 -22.06 2.51 -21.94
CA ARG A 574 -20.83 3.23 -22.31
C ARG A 574 -19.89 3.43 -21.11
N ASP A 575 -20.39 3.32 -19.90
CA ASP A 575 -19.59 3.52 -18.69
C ASP A 575 -18.54 2.40 -18.51
N ALA A 576 -18.80 1.20 -19.04
CA ALA A 576 -17.82 0.12 -19.10
C ALA A 576 -16.51 0.57 -19.79
N ALA A 577 -16.59 1.35 -20.88
CA ALA A 577 -15.40 1.84 -21.58
C ALA A 577 -14.50 2.73 -20.71
N ARG A 578 -15.09 3.50 -19.78
CA ARG A 578 -14.31 4.34 -18.85
C ARG A 578 -13.49 3.52 -17.86
N VAL A 579 -13.94 2.33 -17.51
CA VAL A 579 -13.19 1.40 -16.65
C VAL A 579 -11.91 1.01 -17.36
N PHE A 580 -12.01 0.53 -18.61
CA PHE A 580 -10.83 0.12 -19.39
C PHE A 580 -9.89 1.30 -19.73
N ALA A 581 -10.42 2.49 -19.96
CA ALA A 581 -9.60 3.69 -20.19
C ALA A 581 -8.72 4.08 -18.98
N ARG A 582 -9.12 3.65 -17.78
CA ARG A 582 -8.37 3.84 -16.52
C ARG A 582 -7.60 2.61 -16.08
N THR A 583 -7.89 1.45 -16.69
CA THR A 583 -7.23 0.19 -16.39
C THR A 583 -5.81 0.21 -16.97
N ARG A 584 -4.87 -0.25 -16.16
CA ARG A 584 -3.48 -0.39 -16.59
C ARG A 584 -3.36 -1.52 -17.60
N PRO A 585 -2.59 -1.36 -18.68
CA PRO A 585 -2.29 -2.45 -19.59
C PRO A 585 -1.71 -3.66 -18.85
N PRO A 586 -2.23 -4.87 -19.08
CA PRO A 586 -1.70 -6.07 -18.48
C PRO A 586 -0.31 -6.40 -19.05
N ARG A 587 0.45 -7.21 -18.34
CA ARG A 587 1.78 -7.66 -18.82
C ARG A 587 1.66 -8.76 -19.87
N ALA A 588 0.63 -9.58 -19.78
CA ALA A 588 0.30 -10.61 -20.74
C ALA A 588 -1.20 -10.91 -20.72
N GLU A 589 -1.69 -11.51 -21.76
CA GLU A 589 -3.06 -11.98 -21.91
C GLU A 589 -3.08 -13.49 -22.13
N LEU A 590 -3.98 -14.17 -21.45
CA LEU A 590 -4.32 -15.56 -21.71
C LEU A 590 -5.65 -15.61 -22.44
N ARG A 591 -5.66 -16.12 -23.66
CA ARG A 591 -6.87 -16.50 -24.40
C ARG A 591 -6.98 -18.02 -24.45
N VAL A 592 -8.14 -18.53 -24.07
CA VAL A 592 -8.44 -19.95 -24.16
C VAL A 592 -9.53 -20.18 -25.19
N GLU A 593 -9.33 -21.12 -26.11
CA GLU A 593 -10.32 -21.48 -27.11
C GLU A 593 -11.03 -22.78 -26.71
N SER A 594 -12.34 -22.78 -26.81
CA SER A 594 -13.11 -24.02 -26.72
C SER A 594 -12.83 -24.88 -27.96
N LYS A 595 -12.60 -26.17 -27.77
CA LYS A 595 -12.56 -27.09 -28.91
C LYS A 595 -13.90 -26.98 -29.65
N ARG A 596 -13.84 -26.68 -30.95
CA ARG A 596 -14.99 -26.66 -31.84
C ARG A 596 -15.62 -28.04 -31.98
#